data_45273c23229aeb33a48965a2ab22f16f
#
_entry.id   45273c23229aeb33a48965a2ab22f16f
#
_cell.length_a   1.000
_cell.length_b   1.000
_cell.length_c   1.000
_cell.angle_alpha   90.00
_cell.angle_beta   90.00
_cell.angle_gamma   90.00
#
_symmetry.space_group_name_H-M   'P 1'
#
loop_
_entity.id
_entity.type
_entity.pdbx_description
1 polymer ?
#
loop_
_entity_poly.entity_id
_entity_poly.type
_entity_poly.pdbx_seq_one_letter_code
_entity_poly.pdbx_strand_id
1 'polypeptide(L)'
;MKKTALAALALFASTACLAATPWQKITHPVAGSAQSIGAFSNGCIVGADTLPVQSEHYQVMRTDQRRYFGHPDLVRFIQRLSNQANSQGLGTVLIGDMGMPAGGRFNGGHASHQTGLDVDIFLQLPKTRWTQSQLLRPQALDLVSQDGKRVVPSLWKPEIFSLVRLAAKDN
;
A
#
# COMPACT_ATOMS: atom_id res chain seq x y z
N MET A 1 -28.76 14.38 59.29
CA MET A 1 -29.05 13.71 58.02
C MET A 1 -28.23 14.41 56.94
N LYS A 2 -27.12 13.77 56.51
CA LYS A 2 -26.20 14.34 55.46
C LYS A 2 -26.61 13.72 54.12
N LYS A 3 -27.03 14.54 53.17
CA LYS A 3 -27.35 14.14 51.79
C LYS A 3 -26.07 14.17 51.00
N THR A 4 -25.56 12.99 50.60
CA THR A 4 -24.47 12.84 49.63
C THR A 4 -25.06 12.89 48.22
N ALA A 5 -24.69 13.91 47.47
CA ALA A 5 -25.02 13.99 46.05
C ALA A 5 -23.94 13.25 45.27
N LEU A 6 -24.35 12.20 44.55
CA LEU A 6 -23.51 11.48 43.59
C LEU A 6 -23.52 12.27 42.29
N ALA A 7 -22.39 12.82 41.89
CA ALA A 7 -22.21 13.43 40.58
C ALA A 7 -21.82 12.32 39.58
N ALA A 8 -22.71 12.01 38.64
CA ALA A 8 -22.42 11.10 37.55
C ALA A 8 -21.57 11.83 36.48
N LEU A 9 -20.32 11.42 36.34
CA LEU A 9 -19.41 11.91 35.30
C LEU A 9 -19.70 11.14 34.00
N ALA A 10 -20.42 11.76 33.08
CA ALA A 10 -20.64 11.19 31.74
C ALA A 10 -19.38 11.33 30.89
N LEU A 11 -18.67 10.22 30.65
CA LEU A 11 -17.58 10.14 29.68
C LEU A 11 -18.17 10.21 28.28
N PHE A 12 -18.06 11.35 27.61
CA PHE A 12 -18.29 11.45 26.17
C PHE A 12 -17.09 10.84 25.45
N ALA A 13 -17.20 9.60 24.97
CA ALA A 13 -16.26 9.02 24.03
C ALA A 13 -16.48 9.71 22.68
N SER A 14 -15.62 10.67 22.36
CA SER A 14 -15.56 11.30 21.04
C SER A 14 -15.03 10.28 20.04
N THR A 15 -15.90 9.62 19.32
CA THR A 15 -15.51 8.88 18.10
C THR A 15 -15.07 9.89 17.05
N ALA A 16 -13.76 10.08 16.91
CA ALA A 16 -13.20 10.85 15.81
C ALA A 16 -13.56 10.13 14.50
N CYS A 17 -14.64 10.55 13.88
CA CYS A 17 -14.97 10.14 12.52
C CYS A 17 -13.91 10.76 11.61
N LEU A 18 -12.94 9.95 11.13
CA LEU A 18 -11.96 10.40 10.16
C LEU A 18 -12.70 10.70 8.85
N ALA A 19 -13.00 11.98 8.63
CA ALA A 19 -13.64 12.42 7.41
C ALA A 19 -12.77 12.09 6.18
N ALA A 20 -13.39 11.59 5.13
CA ALA A 20 -12.70 11.31 3.86
C ALA A 20 -12.03 12.58 3.32
N THR A 21 -10.78 12.47 2.89
CA THR A 21 -10.08 13.60 2.25
C THR A 21 -10.75 13.95 0.91
N PRO A 22 -10.58 15.18 0.39
CA PRO A 22 -11.07 15.54 -0.94
C PRO A 22 -10.60 14.57 -2.02
N TRP A 23 -9.38 14.06 -1.91
CA TRP A 23 -8.77 13.09 -2.83
C TRP A 23 -9.49 11.75 -2.88
N GLN A 24 -9.98 11.27 -1.75
CA GLN A 24 -10.73 10.00 -1.66
C GLN A 24 -12.12 10.08 -2.36
N LYS A 25 -12.63 11.28 -2.58
CA LYS A 25 -13.88 11.49 -3.32
C LYS A 25 -13.71 11.34 -4.83
N ILE A 26 -12.49 11.45 -5.33
CA ILE A 26 -12.16 11.23 -6.74
C ILE A 26 -12.14 9.73 -7.00
N THR A 27 -13.06 9.27 -7.84
CA THR A 27 -13.28 7.84 -8.05
C THR A 27 -12.62 7.29 -9.31
N HIS A 28 -12.17 8.16 -10.20
CA HIS A 28 -11.52 7.80 -11.47
C HIS A 28 -10.30 8.67 -11.70
N PRO A 29 -9.31 8.19 -12.45
CA PRO A 29 -8.17 9.02 -12.85
C PRO A 29 -8.61 10.30 -13.55
N VAL A 30 -7.92 11.40 -13.27
CA VAL A 30 -8.10 12.65 -14.00
C VAL A 30 -7.55 12.46 -15.41
N ALA A 31 -8.35 12.76 -16.42
CA ALA A 31 -7.99 12.63 -17.83
C ALA A 31 -6.83 13.56 -18.19
N GLY A 32 -5.90 13.09 -19.01
CA GLY A 32 -4.74 13.86 -19.50
C GLY A 32 -3.51 12.98 -19.69
N SER A 33 -2.45 13.56 -20.19
CA SER A 33 -1.14 12.91 -20.23
C SER A 33 -0.64 12.65 -18.80
N ALA A 34 0.05 11.53 -18.58
CA ALA A 34 0.57 11.17 -17.28
C ALA A 34 1.55 12.23 -16.76
N GLN A 35 1.23 12.80 -15.61
CA GLN A 35 2.03 13.86 -14.98
C GLN A 35 1.93 13.76 -13.45
N SER A 36 3.06 13.49 -12.82
CA SER A 36 3.23 13.59 -11.38
C SER A 36 3.50 15.05 -10.99
N ILE A 37 2.74 15.60 -10.06
CA ILE A 37 2.78 17.01 -9.69
C ILE A 37 3.11 17.12 -8.20
N GLY A 38 4.08 17.96 -7.85
CA GLY A 38 4.49 18.20 -6.47
C GLY A 38 5.51 17.18 -5.95
N ALA A 39 5.47 16.92 -4.64
CA ALA A 39 6.37 16.00 -3.95
C ALA A 39 5.63 14.71 -3.52
N PHE A 40 6.38 13.64 -3.23
CA PHE A 40 5.82 12.35 -2.80
C PHE A 40 4.86 12.45 -1.60
N SER A 41 5.05 13.46 -0.74
CA SER A 41 4.23 13.72 0.47
C SER A 41 3.32 14.95 0.38
N ASN A 42 3.37 15.68 -0.73
CA ASN A 42 2.49 16.82 -1.01
C ASN A 42 2.34 16.97 -2.53
N GLY A 43 1.54 16.11 -3.12
CA GLY A 43 1.41 16.07 -4.57
C GLY A 43 0.11 15.40 -5.04
N CYS A 44 0.02 15.25 -6.35
CA CYS A 44 -1.08 14.58 -7.03
C CYS A 44 -0.60 14.02 -8.37
N ILE A 45 -1.50 13.36 -9.10
CA ILE A 45 -1.22 12.84 -10.44
C ILE A 45 -2.39 13.10 -11.38
N VAL A 46 -2.09 13.46 -12.61
CA VAL A 46 -3.00 13.46 -13.76
C VAL A 46 -2.63 12.28 -14.66
N GLY A 47 -3.60 11.69 -15.35
CA GLY A 47 -3.33 10.58 -16.27
C GLY A 47 -2.79 9.31 -15.58
N ALA A 48 -3.22 9.04 -14.35
CA ALA A 48 -2.85 7.80 -13.68
C ALA A 48 -3.42 6.57 -14.40
N ASP A 49 -2.65 5.51 -14.46
CA ASP A 49 -3.10 4.18 -14.86
C ASP A 49 -3.55 3.37 -13.65
N THR A 50 -4.46 2.44 -13.90
CA THR A 50 -4.90 1.45 -12.92
C THR A 50 -4.04 0.21 -13.03
N LEU A 51 -3.42 -0.22 -11.93
CA LEU A 51 -2.83 -1.55 -11.87
C LEU A 51 -3.97 -2.58 -11.80
N PRO A 52 -4.06 -3.54 -12.74
CA PRO A 52 -5.02 -4.66 -12.62
C PRO A 52 -4.86 -5.33 -11.26
N VAL A 53 -5.95 -5.51 -10.53
CA VAL A 53 -5.88 -5.97 -9.13
C VAL A 53 -5.39 -7.42 -8.98
N GLN A 54 -5.36 -8.17 -10.07
CA GLN A 54 -4.81 -9.53 -10.14
C GLN A 54 -4.13 -9.79 -11.48
N SER A 55 -3.04 -10.53 -11.41
CA SER A 55 -2.37 -11.13 -12.57
C SER A 55 -1.89 -12.53 -12.18
N GLU A 56 -1.25 -13.25 -13.09
CA GLU A 56 -0.62 -14.54 -12.78
C GLU A 56 0.55 -14.40 -11.79
N HIS A 57 1.20 -13.23 -11.76
CA HIS A 57 2.49 -13.03 -11.10
C HIS A 57 2.41 -12.15 -9.85
N TYR A 58 1.32 -11.42 -9.67
CA TYR A 58 1.09 -10.58 -8.48
C TYR A 58 -0.37 -10.59 -8.04
N GLN A 59 -0.60 -10.11 -6.83
CA GLN A 59 -1.92 -9.82 -6.28
C GLN A 59 -1.89 -8.48 -5.55
N VAL A 60 -2.90 -7.64 -5.77
CA VAL A 60 -3.06 -6.37 -5.06
C VAL A 60 -3.83 -6.59 -3.77
N MET A 61 -3.30 -6.07 -2.67
CA MET A 61 -3.93 -6.13 -1.35
C MET A 61 -4.82 -4.92 -1.10
N ARG A 62 -5.73 -5.02 -0.13
CA ARG A 62 -6.62 -3.93 0.35
C ARG A 62 -7.31 -3.18 -0.79
N THR A 63 -7.82 -3.92 -1.78
CA THR A 63 -8.47 -3.35 -2.98
C THR A 63 -9.69 -2.50 -2.67
N ASP A 64 -10.32 -2.71 -1.51
CA ASP A 64 -11.39 -1.89 -0.95
C ASP A 64 -10.96 -0.44 -0.68
N GLN A 65 -9.68 -0.19 -0.43
CA GLN A 65 -9.12 1.15 -0.21
C GLN A 65 -8.84 1.92 -1.51
N ARG A 66 -8.91 1.24 -2.68
CA ARG A 66 -8.69 1.84 -4.00
C ARG A 66 -7.35 2.57 -4.14
N ARG A 67 -6.28 1.97 -3.65
CA ARG A 67 -4.91 2.48 -3.67
C ARG A 67 -4.03 1.67 -4.63
N TYR A 68 -4.49 1.52 -5.86
CA TYR A 68 -3.80 0.75 -6.92
C TYR A 68 -3.71 1.53 -8.23
N PHE A 69 -3.59 2.85 -8.13
CA PHE A 69 -3.39 3.76 -9.25
C PHE A 69 -1.99 4.36 -9.18
N GLY A 70 -1.38 4.63 -10.34
CA GLY A 70 -0.06 5.22 -10.38
C GLY A 70 0.32 5.73 -11.76
N HIS A 71 1.50 6.31 -11.86
CA HIS A 71 2.05 6.67 -13.14
C HIS A 71 2.19 5.43 -14.04
N PRO A 72 1.94 5.51 -15.35
CA PRO A 72 2.08 4.37 -16.25
C PRO A 72 3.44 3.67 -16.15
N ASP A 73 4.52 4.42 -15.89
CA ASP A 73 5.86 3.84 -15.69
C ASP A 73 5.92 2.96 -14.43
N LEU A 74 5.30 3.38 -13.34
CA LEU A 74 5.22 2.57 -12.12
C LEU A 74 4.41 1.30 -12.35
N VAL A 75 3.28 1.39 -13.05
CA VAL A 75 2.46 0.22 -13.41
C VAL A 75 3.29 -0.76 -14.25
N ARG A 76 4.00 -0.29 -15.26
CA ARG A 76 4.90 -1.11 -16.09
C ARG A 76 6.04 -1.72 -15.28
N PHE A 77 6.64 -0.95 -14.37
CA PHE A 77 7.68 -1.46 -13.45
C PHE A 77 7.16 -2.64 -12.62
N ILE A 78 5.99 -2.50 -11.99
CA ILE A 78 5.40 -3.58 -11.18
C ILE A 78 5.17 -4.84 -12.00
N GLN A 79 4.66 -4.69 -13.22
CA GLN A 79 4.44 -5.81 -14.13
C GLN A 79 5.75 -6.51 -14.52
N ARG A 80 6.80 -5.75 -14.88
CA ARG A 80 8.12 -6.32 -15.21
C ARG A 80 8.74 -7.02 -14.01
N LEU A 81 8.75 -6.38 -12.84
CA LEU A 81 9.29 -6.95 -11.61
C LEU A 81 8.60 -8.26 -11.24
N SER A 82 7.27 -8.27 -11.30
CA SER A 82 6.48 -9.46 -10.97
C SER A 82 6.71 -10.60 -11.94
N ASN A 83 6.83 -10.30 -13.25
CA ASN A 83 7.16 -11.30 -14.27
C ASN A 83 8.57 -11.88 -14.03
N GLN A 84 9.54 -11.05 -13.73
CA GLN A 84 10.91 -11.50 -13.43
C GLN A 84 10.98 -12.32 -12.14
N ALA A 85 10.26 -11.91 -11.10
CA ALA A 85 10.17 -12.68 -9.85
C ALA A 85 9.57 -14.06 -10.10
N ASN A 86 8.49 -14.14 -10.87
CA ASN A 86 7.85 -15.40 -11.20
C ASN A 86 8.74 -16.29 -12.07
N SER A 87 9.42 -15.76 -13.08
CA SER A 87 10.33 -16.53 -13.95
C SER A 87 11.52 -17.13 -13.18
N GLN A 88 11.91 -16.53 -12.05
CA GLN A 88 12.90 -17.05 -11.13
C GLN A 88 12.31 -17.94 -10.03
N GLY A 89 11.03 -18.23 -10.08
CA GLY A 89 10.36 -19.09 -9.10
C GLY A 89 10.28 -18.47 -7.69
N LEU A 90 10.37 -17.14 -7.55
CA LEU A 90 10.37 -16.50 -6.22
C LEU A 90 9.01 -16.58 -5.52
N GLY A 91 7.90 -16.66 -6.27
CA GLY A 91 6.54 -16.69 -5.75
C GLY A 91 5.70 -15.52 -6.26
N THR A 92 4.48 -15.39 -5.73
CA THR A 92 3.55 -14.30 -6.08
C THR A 92 3.98 -13.01 -5.39
N VAL A 93 4.12 -11.91 -6.14
CA VAL A 93 4.43 -10.60 -5.56
C VAL A 93 3.15 -10.00 -4.97
N LEU A 94 3.19 -9.55 -3.73
CA LEU A 94 2.07 -8.92 -3.04
C LEU A 94 2.23 -7.40 -3.07
N ILE A 95 1.35 -6.74 -3.82
CA ILE A 95 1.36 -5.29 -4.00
C ILE A 95 0.48 -4.66 -2.92
N GLY A 96 1.08 -3.78 -2.15
CA GLY A 96 0.42 -2.98 -1.12
C GLY A 96 -0.20 -1.71 -1.67
N ASP A 97 0.06 -0.60 -0.98
CA ASP A 97 -0.48 0.68 -1.38
C ASP A 97 0.36 1.30 -2.53
N MET A 98 -0.34 1.84 -3.49
CA MET A 98 0.09 2.78 -4.51
C MET A 98 -0.67 4.10 -4.29
N GLY A 99 -0.86 4.90 -5.32
CA GLY A 99 -1.71 6.10 -5.26
C GLY A 99 -3.21 5.83 -5.36
N MET A 100 -4.00 6.85 -5.03
CA MET A 100 -5.42 6.95 -5.37
C MET A 100 -5.57 7.42 -6.83
N PRO A 101 -6.80 7.42 -7.41
CA PRO A 101 -7.03 7.78 -8.82
C PRO A 101 -6.43 9.12 -9.28
N ALA A 102 -6.39 10.11 -8.41
CA ALA A 102 -5.74 11.40 -8.67
C ALA A 102 -4.53 11.64 -7.75
N GLY A 103 -4.02 10.61 -7.09
CA GLY A 103 -3.01 10.76 -6.06
C GLY A 103 -3.54 11.47 -4.82
N GLY A 104 -2.72 12.34 -4.24
CA GLY A 104 -3.07 13.13 -3.07
C GLY A 104 -3.10 12.34 -1.76
N ARG A 105 -3.37 13.04 -0.67
CA ARG A 105 -3.21 12.53 0.69
C ARG A 105 -4.27 11.49 1.07
N PHE A 106 -3.82 10.38 1.62
CA PHE A 106 -4.68 9.38 2.23
C PHE A 106 -5.35 9.89 3.52
N ASN A 107 -6.42 9.22 3.93
CA ASN A 107 -7.02 9.42 5.24
C ASN A 107 -6.28 8.58 6.30
N GLY A 108 -5.08 9.03 6.65
CA GLY A 108 -4.23 8.37 7.64
C GLY A 108 -3.30 7.30 7.05
N GLY A 109 -2.33 6.87 7.83
CA GLY A 109 -1.40 5.79 7.57
C GLY A 109 -0.11 6.24 6.87
N HIS A 110 -0.18 6.69 5.65
CA HIS A 110 1.00 6.98 4.83
C HIS A 110 1.15 8.47 4.52
N ALA A 111 2.39 8.94 4.52
CA ALA A 111 2.74 10.29 4.08
C ALA A 111 3.09 10.36 2.58
N SER A 112 3.37 9.22 1.96
CA SER A 112 3.76 9.06 0.54
C SER A 112 2.59 8.68 -0.37
N HIS A 113 2.86 8.14 -1.53
CA HIS A 113 1.91 7.65 -2.55
C HIS A 113 1.08 8.74 -3.24
N GLN A 114 1.44 10.02 -3.06
CA GLN A 114 0.60 11.12 -3.54
C GLN A 114 0.80 11.44 -5.02
N THR A 115 1.98 11.14 -5.56
CA THR A 115 2.35 11.44 -6.97
C THR A 115 2.24 10.22 -7.90
N GLY A 116 1.89 9.05 -7.37
CA GLY A 116 1.77 7.82 -8.14
C GLY A 116 3.09 7.24 -8.64
N LEU A 117 4.23 7.55 -7.98
CA LEU A 117 5.57 7.09 -8.36
C LEU A 117 6.18 6.10 -7.36
N ASP A 118 5.45 5.71 -6.33
CA ASP A 118 5.92 4.79 -5.31
C ASP A 118 4.87 3.71 -5.00
N VAL A 119 5.35 2.57 -4.52
CA VAL A 119 4.54 1.40 -4.22
C VAL A 119 5.11 0.66 -3.02
N ASP A 120 4.22 0.20 -2.13
CA ASP A 120 4.56 -0.75 -1.09
C ASP A 120 4.51 -2.18 -1.64
N ILE A 121 5.55 -2.96 -1.43
CA ILE A 121 5.60 -4.38 -1.77
C ILE A 121 5.85 -5.17 -0.49
N PHE A 122 4.95 -6.10 -0.16
CA PHE A 122 5.16 -6.97 0.98
C PHE A 122 6.29 -7.96 0.70
N LEU A 123 7.23 -8.04 1.65
CA LEU A 123 8.35 -8.96 1.58
C LEU A 123 7.94 -10.38 2.00
N GLN A 124 6.78 -10.79 1.52
CA GLN A 124 6.24 -12.14 1.56
C GLN A 124 5.97 -12.58 0.11
N LEU A 125 6.52 -13.70 -0.28
CA LEU A 125 6.41 -14.24 -1.63
C LEU A 125 5.73 -15.61 -1.56
N PRO A 126 4.39 -15.67 -1.37
CA PRO A 126 3.69 -16.92 -1.23
C PRO A 126 3.78 -17.76 -2.50
N LYS A 127 4.02 -19.07 -2.33
CA LYS A 127 4.00 -20.02 -3.43
C LYS A 127 2.57 -20.38 -3.86
N THR A 128 1.63 -20.30 -2.92
CA THR A 128 0.19 -20.44 -3.18
C THR A 128 -0.45 -19.06 -3.10
N ARG A 129 -1.25 -18.72 -4.08
CA ARG A 129 -1.96 -17.43 -4.13
C ARG A 129 -2.82 -17.23 -2.89
N TRP A 130 -2.82 -16.01 -2.39
CA TRP A 130 -3.66 -15.63 -1.26
C TRP A 130 -5.14 -15.58 -1.66
N THR A 131 -5.98 -15.98 -0.72
CA THR A 131 -7.43 -15.83 -0.83
C THR A 131 -7.83 -14.36 -0.73
N GLN A 132 -9.04 -14.03 -1.19
CA GLN A 132 -9.59 -12.66 -1.07
C GLN A 132 -9.59 -12.15 0.38
N SER A 133 -9.90 -13.01 1.36
CA SER A 133 -9.87 -12.64 2.77
C SER A 133 -8.47 -12.25 3.25
N GLN A 134 -7.44 -12.99 2.84
CA GLN A 134 -6.04 -12.67 3.16
C GLN A 134 -5.59 -11.37 2.49
N LEU A 135 -6.02 -11.13 1.25
CA LEU A 135 -5.70 -9.89 0.52
C LEU A 135 -6.35 -8.65 1.14
N LEU A 136 -7.58 -8.76 1.63
CA LEU A 136 -8.27 -7.64 2.27
C LEU A 136 -7.76 -7.35 3.69
N ARG A 137 -7.25 -8.36 4.38
CA ARG A 137 -6.74 -8.25 5.76
C ARG A 137 -5.36 -8.89 5.88
N PRO A 138 -4.37 -8.35 5.16
CA PRO A 138 -3.04 -8.94 5.14
C PRO A 138 -2.37 -8.83 6.52
N GLN A 139 -1.70 -9.89 6.91
CA GLN A 139 -0.81 -9.89 8.06
C GLN A 139 0.60 -9.58 7.57
N ALA A 140 1.13 -8.43 7.95
CA ALA A 140 2.50 -8.06 7.62
C ALA A 140 3.49 -8.98 8.34
N LEU A 141 4.62 -9.23 7.69
CA LEU A 141 5.75 -9.94 8.28
C LEU A 141 6.75 -8.91 8.81
N ASP A 142 6.93 -8.88 10.12
CA ASP A 142 7.90 -7.99 10.76
C ASP A 142 9.31 -8.53 10.58
N LEU A 143 9.97 -8.08 9.50
CA LEU A 143 11.35 -8.48 9.18
C LEU A 143 12.40 -7.78 10.04
N VAL A 144 12.00 -6.79 10.81
CA VAL A 144 12.87 -6.00 11.68
C VAL A 144 12.55 -6.30 13.14
N SER A 145 13.59 -6.39 13.98
CA SER A 145 13.44 -6.58 15.41
C SER A 145 12.66 -5.41 16.06
N GLN A 146 12.02 -5.64 17.20
CA GLN A 146 11.22 -4.64 17.90
C GLN A 146 11.99 -3.34 18.21
N ASP A 147 13.30 -3.42 18.42
CA ASP A 147 14.18 -2.26 18.64
C ASP A 147 14.54 -1.53 17.34
N GLY A 148 14.08 -1.99 16.18
CA GLY A 148 14.32 -1.39 14.87
C GLY A 148 15.76 -1.51 14.35
N LYS A 149 16.65 -2.28 15.02
CA LYS A 149 18.09 -2.24 14.74
C LYS A 149 18.61 -3.42 13.93
N ARG A 150 17.85 -4.49 13.81
CA ARG A 150 18.34 -5.74 13.16
C ARG A 150 17.25 -6.37 12.32
N VAL A 151 17.66 -7.00 11.24
CA VAL A 151 16.82 -7.94 10.51
C VAL A 151 16.61 -9.18 11.36
N VAL A 152 15.43 -9.77 11.36
CA VAL A 152 15.09 -11.05 11.99
C VAL A 152 15.56 -12.18 11.05
N PRO A 153 16.67 -12.89 11.33
CA PRO A 153 17.30 -13.81 10.36
C PRO A 153 16.38 -14.97 9.96
N SER A 154 15.55 -15.46 10.89
CA SER A 154 14.60 -16.56 10.62
C SER A 154 13.49 -16.20 9.64
N LEU A 155 13.19 -14.90 9.48
CA LEU A 155 12.16 -14.37 8.58
C LEU A 155 12.72 -13.89 7.26
N TRP A 156 14.01 -13.54 7.21
CA TRP A 156 14.68 -13.10 5.99
C TRP A 156 15.00 -14.29 5.09
N LYS A 157 14.23 -14.43 4.02
CA LYS A 157 14.40 -15.53 3.05
C LYS A 157 15.23 -15.08 1.85
N PRO A 158 15.98 -15.99 1.19
CA PRO A 158 16.76 -15.67 -0.01
C PRO A 158 15.93 -15.05 -1.13
N GLU A 159 14.67 -15.43 -1.25
CA GLU A 159 13.74 -14.90 -2.25
C GLU A 159 13.46 -13.40 -2.02
N ILE A 160 13.44 -12.94 -0.78
CA ILE A 160 13.27 -11.52 -0.43
C ILE A 160 14.44 -10.71 -0.97
N PHE A 161 15.68 -11.18 -0.71
CA PHE A 161 16.88 -10.53 -1.24
C PHE A 161 16.87 -10.50 -2.78
N SER A 162 16.47 -11.61 -3.40
CA SER A 162 16.37 -11.71 -4.85
C SER A 162 15.37 -10.71 -5.43
N LEU A 163 14.18 -10.55 -4.81
CA LEU A 163 13.18 -9.57 -5.21
C LEU A 163 13.72 -8.13 -5.11
N VAL A 164 14.32 -7.79 -3.97
CA VAL A 164 14.93 -6.45 -3.76
C VAL A 164 16.02 -6.19 -4.80
N ARG A 165 16.86 -7.18 -5.10
CA ARG A 165 17.91 -7.07 -6.13
C ARG A 165 17.32 -6.90 -7.54
N LEU A 166 16.21 -7.57 -7.87
CA LEU A 166 15.51 -7.38 -9.14
C LEU A 166 14.99 -5.94 -9.26
N ALA A 167 14.31 -5.46 -8.21
CA ALA A 167 13.78 -4.09 -8.19
C ALA A 167 14.90 -3.05 -8.34
N ALA A 168 16.05 -3.25 -7.70
CA ALA A 168 17.18 -2.33 -7.77
C ALA A 168 17.92 -2.34 -9.12
N LYS A 169 17.67 -3.32 -9.97
CA LYS A 169 18.31 -3.48 -11.30
C LYS A 169 17.38 -3.17 -12.46
N ASP A 170 16.12 -2.86 -12.20
CA ASP A 170 15.18 -2.49 -13.26
C ASP A 170 15.58 -1.11 -13.83
N ASN A 171 15.80 -1.05 -15.15
CA ASN A 171 16.20 0.16 -15.90
C ASN A 171 15.07 0.62 -16.83
#